data_4fa3d0bf5dbe5e1f01cefa6a3540d278
#
_entry.id   4fa3d0bf5dbe5e1f01cefa6a3540d278
#
_cell.length_a   1.000
_cell.length_b   1.000
_cell.length_c   1.000
_cell.angle_alpha   90.00
_cell.angle_beta   90.00
_cell.angle_gamma   90.00
#
_symmetry.space_group_name_H-M   'P 1'
#
loop_
_entity.id
_entity.type
_entity.pdbx_description
1 polymer ?
#
loop_
_entity_poly.entity_id
_entity_poly.type
_entity_poly.pdbx_seq_one_letter_code
_entity_poly.pdbx_strand_id
1 'polypeptide(L)'
;MFKQTKLSIFVSGALMVMGAATQVMAANTNFDNFTPLNSSVPAGSLPETAPFQLSSPNFSQVRIADRTTQLGLGEANSGSWDMITANETGPSAGRYLFSPFETSTAGVQRTDLTTGLTKTIVAPGTQGFVAGDASRWAPWGGYLTAEESWGAGSTKGRLFELTNPVSATGTGDSNFISRSILPHVSHEGLVFDKNNSLYFIDEFNGGSIYKYVSASPNAASGGDYFSAGQTFAMLVNGGGNANAVGSLTWAPITDINGGAIAGVSVLNSDGSIDGRLTANAVQGTDYQRPEDMEIKTLTNGDQMIFVATTTTNEVYSINLGSNEVKLFASRDTFDPASGMAVGTALTSPDNLAVDAAGNMYIVEDQPGGNADIWFAQDAGNDGVAESVGRWASMSTIGAEPTGLYFDKFNPNVAYINVQHPDSLADSTIMISAVPEPETYAMMLAGLGLMGAIARRRKPFAK
;
A
#
# COMPACT_ATOMS: atom_id res chain seq x y z
N MET A 1 -38.98 -54.55 -56.14
CA MET A 1 -38.91 -53.06 -56.13
C MET A 1 -38.90 -52.64 -54.72
N PHE A 2 -37.70 -52.62 -54.09
CA PHE A 2 -37.54 -52.29 -52.65
C PHE A 2 -37.12 -50.82 -52.51
N LYS A 3 -37.95 -50.00 -51.81
CA LYS A 3 -37.64 -48.64 -51.47
C LYS A 3 -36.78 -48.64 -50.20
N GLN A 4 -35.57 -48.11 -50.28
CA GLN A 4 -34.71 -47.81 -49.10
C GLN A 4 -35.17 -46.49 -48.45
N THR A 5 -35.53 -46.60 -47.20
CA THR A 5 -35.81 -45.43 -46.34
C THR A 5 -34.50 -45.05 -45.67
N LYS A 6 -34.01 -43.82 -45.92
CA LYS A 6 -32.86 -43.23 -45.18
C LYS A 6 -33.32 -42.71 -43.85
N LEU A 7 -32.75 -43.27 -42.80
CA LEU A 7 -32.91 -42.78 -41.43
C LEU A 7 -31.83 -41.71 -41.14
N SER A 8 -32.26 -40.47 -40.98
CA SER A 8 -31.38 -39.36 -40.57
C SER A 8 -31.34 -39.29 -39.06
N ILE A 9 -30.17 -39.58 -38.48
CA ILE A 9 -29.91 -39.40 -37.06
C ILE A 9 -29.43 -37.96 -36.82
N PHE A 10 -30.25 -37.14 -36.16
CA PHE A 10 -29.83 -35.85 -35.63
C PHE A 10 -29.10 -36.09 -34.31
N VAL A 11 -27.77 -35.85 -34.27
CA VAL A 11 -27.00 -35.78 -33.04
C VAL A 11 -27.02 -34.30 -32.58
N SER A 12 -27.85 -34.02 -31.61
CA SER A 12 -27.83 -32.70 -30.89
C SER A 12 -26.67 -32.69 -29.93
N GLY A 13 -25.57 -32.07 -30.31
CA GLY A 13 -24.44 -31.79 -29.44
C GLY A 13 -24.80 -30.65 -28.50
N ALA A 14 -25.08 -30.97 -27.22
CA ALA A 14 -25.15 -29.98 -26.16
C ALA A 14 -23.73 -29.52 -25.87
N LEU A 15 -23.39 -28.27 -26.25
CA LEU A 15 -22.15 -27.61 -25.86
C LEU A 15 -22.30 -27.17 -24.40
N MET A 16 -21.80 -27.96 -23.45
CA MET A 16 -21.59 -27.50 -22.09
C MET A 16 -20.43 -26.50 -22.13
N VAL A 17 -20.74 -25.22 -22.02
CA VAL A 17 -19.76 -24.18 -21.64
C VAL A 17 -19.50 -24.36 -20.16
N MET A 18 -18.46 -25.13 -19.81
CA MET A 18 -17.88 -25.08 -18.48
C MET A 18 -17.21 -23.72 -18.36
N GLY A 19 -17.86 -22.81 -17.64
CA GLY A 19 -17.22 -21.62 -17.10
C GLY A 19 -16.08 -22.06 -16.19
N ALA A 20 -14.84 -22.02 -16.68
CA ALA A 20 -13.67 -22.09 -15.82
C ALA A 20 -13.70 -20.84 -14.95
N ALA A 21 -14.12 -20.98 -13.69
CA ALA A 21 -13.72 -20.04 -12.66
C ALA A 21 -12.19 -20.11 -12.62
N THR A 22 -11.53 -19.10 -13.18
CA THR A 22 -10.11 -18.87 -12.95
C THR A 22 -9.99 -18.58 -11.46
N GLN A 23 -9.62 -19.59 -10.67
CA GLN A 23 -9.02 -19.32 -9.37
C GLN A 23 -7.78 -18.47 -9.68
N VAL A 24 -7.80 -17.24 -9.25
CA VAL A 24 -6.58 -16.43 -9.16
C VAL A 24 -5.71 -17.16 -8.15
N MET A 25 -4.80 -17.99 -8.62
CA MET A 25 -3.74 -18.54 -7.78
C MET A 25 -2.95 -17.34 -7.30
N ALA A 26 -2.79 -17.18 -6.00
CA ALA A 26 -1.86 -16.21 -5.44
C ALA A 26 -0.52 -16.39 -6.17
N ALA A 27 0.03 -15.29 -6.69
CA ALA A 27 1.32 -15.38 -7.38
C ALA A 27 2.37 -15.80 -6.35
N ASN A 28 3.14 -16.84 -6.66
CA ASN A 28 4.19 -17.29 -5.75
C ASN A 28 5.24 -16.19 -5.63
N THR A 29 5.37 -15.63 -4.43
CA THR A 29 6.52 -14.81 -4.05
C THR A 29 7.60 -15.68 -3.42
N ASN A 30 8.85 -15.22 -3.45
CA ASN A 30 9.95 -15.84 -2.70
C ASN A 30 10.40 -14.96 -1.53
N PHE A 31 9.67 -13.89 -1.23
CA PHE A 31 9.98 -13.00 -0.12
C PHE A 31 9.69 -13.61 1.26
N ASP A 32 8.89 -14.66 1.32
CA ASP A 32 8.64 -15.48 2.51
C ASP A 32 9.74 -16.53 2.79
N ASN A 33 10.70 -16.69 1.85
CA ASN A 33 11.80 -17.63 2.00
C ASN A 33 13.05 -16.94 2.61
N PHE A 34 13.03 -16.77 3.93
CA PHE A 34 14.09 -16.10 4.67
C PHE A 34 14.26 -16.67 6.08
N THR A 35 15.36 -16.31 6.73
CA THR A 35 15.57 -16.54 8.17
C THR A 35 15.59 -15.19 8.87
N PRO A 36 14.71 -14.94 9.84
CA PRO A 36 14.67 -13.65 10.53
C PRO A 36 16.02 -13.22 11.08
N LEU A 37 16.36 -11.95 10.92
CA LEU A 37 17.57 -11.36 11.49
C LEU A 37 17.46 -11.33 13.03
N ASN A 38 18.54 -11.70 13.72
CA ASN A 38 18.59 -11.74 15.18
C ASN A 38 18.66 -10.35 15.82
N SER A 39 19.10 -9.33 15.08
CA SER A 39 19.24 -7.95 15.58
C SER A 39 19.21 -6.96 14.43
N SER A 40 18.92 -5.71 14.74
CA SER A 40 19.05 -4.59 13.80
C SER A 40 20.52 -4.44 13.36
N VAL A 41 20.71 -3.97 12.12
CA VAL A 41 22.03 -3.64 11.60
C VAL A 41 22.55 -2.36 12.29
N PRO A 42 23.81 -2.27 12.67
CA PRO A 42 24.36 -1.04 13.27
C PRO A 42 24.26 0.15 12.29
N ALA A 43 23.84 1.31 12.82
CA ALA A 43 23.75 2.54 12.06
C ALA A 43 25.08 2.88 11.36
N GLY A 44 25.03 3.27 10.09
CA GLY A 44 26.19 3.65 9.27
C GLY A 44 27.12 2.51 8.87
N SER A 45 26.77 1.25 9.12
CA SER A 45 27.64 0.11 8.83
C SER A 45 27.56 -0.38 7.38
N LEU A 46 26.53 0.00 6.65
CA LEU A 46 26.34 -0.34 5.23
C LEU A 46 26.37 0.93 4.36
N PRO A 47 26.75 0.80 3.07
CA PRO A 47 26.74 1.95 2.17
C PRO A 47 25.31 2.37 1.80
N GLU A 48 25.04 3.67 1.65
CA GLU A 48 23.73 4.21 1.27
C GLU A 48 23.25 3.70 -0.11
N THR A 49 24.12 3.14 -0.94
CA THR A 49 23.74 2.51 -2.21
C THR A 49 23.16 1.10 -2.04
N ALA A 50 23.35 0.50 -0.87
CA ALA A 50 22.84 -0.81 -0.48
C ALA A 50 22.59 -0.82 1.05
N PRO A 51 21.60 -0.04 1.52
CA PRO A 51 21.46 0.34 2.93
C PRO A 51 20.88 -0.75 3.81
N PHE A 52 20.32 -1.82 3.25
CA PHE A 52 19.63 -2.85 4.01
C PHE A 52 20.50 -4.08 4.26
N GLN A 53 20.53 -4.57 5.49
CA GLN A 53 20.84 -5.96 5.78
C GLN A 53 19.60 -6.79 5.48
N LEU A 54 19.68 -7.68 4.49
CA LEU A 54 18.60 -8.55 4.07
C LEU A 54 18.66 -9.90 4.78
N SER A 55 17.52 -10.48 5.12
CA SER A 55 17.40 -11.72 5.90
C SER A 55 17.61 -13.00 5.08
N SER A 56 17.81 -12.91 3.78
CA SER A 56 18.03 -14.05 2.90
C SER A 56 19.20 -13.80 1.95
N PRO A 57 20.09 -14.78 1.71
CA PRO A 57 21.14 -14.68 0.68
C PRO A 57 20.56 -14.67 -0.75
N ASN A 58 19.28 -15.04 -0.91
CA ASN A 58 18.57 -15.00 -2.19
C ASN A 58 17.92 -13.64 -2.44
N PHE A 59 18.00 -12.71 -1.50
CA PHE A 59 17.55 -11.33 -1.71
C PHE A 59 18.73 -10.48 -2.21
N SER A 60 18.42 -9.55 -3.10
CA SER A 60 19.38 -8.55 -3.59
C SER A 60 18.72 -7.17 -3.56
N GLN A 61 19.56 -6.13 -3.48
CA GLN A 61 19.09 -4.74 -3.48
C GLN A 61 19.88 -3.91 -4.49
N VAL A 62 19.21 -2.96 -5.15
CA VAL A 62 19.79 -2.03 -6.11
C VAL A 62 19.14 -0.67 -5.96
N ARG A 63 19.94 0.38 -5.81
CA ARG A 63 19.44 1.77 -5.86
C ARG A 63 19.06 2.11 -7.30
N ILE A 64 17.78 2.41 -7.54
CA ILE A 64 17.23 2.69 -8.88
C ILE A 64 17.02 4.18 -9.14
N ALA A 65 16.92 5.00 -8.09
CA ALA A 65 16.81 6.45 -8.17
C ALA A 65 17.50 7.09 -6.95
N ASP A 66 18.04 8.29 -7.12
CA ASP A 66 18.53 9.11 -6.03
C ASP A 66 18.39 10.61 -6.33
N ARG A 67 18.19 11.39 -5.26
CA ARG A 67 17.97 12.84 -5.32
C ARG A 67 19.16 13.60 -5.91
N THR A 68 20.40 13.19 -5.60
CA THR A 68 21.59 13.86 -6.09
C THR A 68 21.68 13.79 -7.61
N THR A 69 21.39 12.63 -8.19
CA THR A 69 21.31 12.45 -9.65
C THR A 69 20.23 13.34 -10.26
N GLN A 70 19.03 13.42 -9.65
CA GLN A 70 17.92 14.22 -10.17
C GLN A 70 18.24 15.72 -10.15
N LEU A 71 18.78 16.23 -9.05
CA LEU A 71 19.22 17.62 -8.95
C LEU A 71 20.31 17.92 -9.99
N GLY A 72 21.23 16.98 -10.25
CA GLY A 72 22.23 17.08 -11.31
C GLY A 72 21.65 17.15 -12.72
N LEU A 73 20.46 16.59 -12.94
CA LEU A 73 19.71 16.65 -14.20
C LEU A 73 18.80 17.88 -14.30
N GLY A 74 18.76 18.72 -13.25
CA GLY A 74 17.94 19.94 -13.20
C GLY A 74 16.49 19.72 -12.79
N GLU A 75 16.17 18.56 -12.22
CA GLU A 75 14.83 18.30 -11.68
C GLU A 75 14.58 19.09 -10.38
N ALA A 76 13.40 19.68 -10.25
CA ALA A 76 13.00 20.43 -9.05
C ALA A 76 12.54 19.46 -7.95
N ASN A 77 13.49 18.90 -7.20
CA ASN A 77 13.24 17.89 -6.17
C ASN A 77 13.50 18.47 -4.78
N SER A 78 12.47 18.55 -3.93
CA SER A 78 12.59 19.10 -2.57
C SER A 78 13.11 18.08 -1.53
N GLY A 79 13.17 16.79 -1.86
CA GLY A 79 13.65 15.73 -0.98
C GLY A 79 12.55 15.11 -0.12
N SER A 80 12.94 14.36 0.90
CA SER A 80 12.04 13.58 1.77
C SER A 80 11.03 12.79 0.95
N TRP A 81 11.53 11.78 0.22
CA TRP A 81 10.68 10.94 -0.63
C TRP A 81 9.92 9.94 0.23
N ASP A 82 8.62 10.07 0.25
CA ASP A 82 7.76 9.26 1.06
C ASP A 82 7.12 8.11 0.28
N MET A 83 5.92 7.75 0.62
CA MET A 83 5.15 6.61 0.15
C MET A 83 5.31 6.31 -1.35
N ILE A 84 5.28 5.02 -1.72
CA ILE A 84 5.37 4.56 -3.11
C ILE A 84 4.07 3.91 -3.56
N THR A 85 3.65 4.22 -4.78
CA THR A 85 2.71 3.39 -5.54
C THR A 85 3.13 3.28 -6.99
N ALA A 86 2.68 2.22 -7.68
CA ALA A 86 2.85 2.11 -9.13
C ALA A 86 1.56 2.48 -9.87
N ASN A 87 1.66 2.71 -11.19
CA ASN A 87 0.48 2.70 -12.04
C ASN A 87 -0.05 1.28 -12.20
N GLU A 88 -1.15 0.95 -11.54
CA GLU A 88 -1.67 -0.41 -11.43
C GLU A 88 -2.63 -0.80 -12.56
N THR A 89 -3.05 0.16 -13.39
CA THR A 89 -3.99 -0.06 -14.50
C THR A 89 -3.53 0.59 -15.80
N GLY A 90 -4.20 0.26 -16.89
CA GLY A 90 -3.91 0.81 -18.22
C GLY A 90 -2.81 0.07 -18.98
N PRO A 91 -2.52 0.49 -20.23
CA PRO A 91 -1.60 -0.22 -21.13
C PRO A 91 -0.14 -0.28 -20.67
N SER A 92 0.26 0.62 -19.79
CA SER A 92 1.62 0.69 -19.22
C SER A 92 1.65 0.33 -17.73
N ALA A 93 0.66 -0.42 -17.23
CA ALA A 93 0.60 -0.83 -15.84
C ALA A 93 1.91 -1.49 -15.38
N GLY A 94 2.37 -1.13 -14.16
CA GLY A 94 3.63 -1.60 -13.59
C GLY A 94 4.90 -0.91 -14.12
N ARG A 95 4.77 0.10 -14.99
CA ARG A 95 5.93 0.78 -15.56
C ARG A 95 6.44 1.94 -14.70
N TYR A 96 5.57 2.63 -14.01
CA TYR A 96 5.91 3.88 -13.31
C TYR A 96 5.70 3.74 -11.81
N LEU A 97 6.67 4.22 -11.03
CA LEU A 97 6.52 4.45 -9.60
C LEU A 97 6.30 5.94 -9.35
N PHE A 98 5.51 6.25 -8.35
CA PHE A 98 5.23 7.62 -7.91
C PHE A 98 5.57 7.75 -6.43
N SER A 99 6.20 8.89 -6.05
CA SER A 99 6.43 9.25 -4.66
C SER A 99 6.22 10.75 -4.48
N PRO A 100 5.53 11.18 -3.46
CA PRO A 100 5.43 12.57 -3.07
C PRO A 100 6.70 13.02 -2.34
N PHE A 101 6.82 14.32 -2.07
CA PHE A 101 7.87 14.91 -1.26
C PHE A 101 7.26 15.40 0.04
N GLU A 102 7.62 14.82 1.15
CA GLU A 102 7.18 15.24 2.49
C GLU A 102 8.01 16.43 2.98
N THR A 103 7.78 17.57 2.39
CA THR A 103 8.47 18.83 2.70
C THR A 103 7.51 20.00 2.80
N SER A 104 7.96 21.10 3.35
CA SER A 104 7.18 22.35 3.41
C SER A 104 6.77 22.89 2.01
N THR A 105 7.35 22.38 0.96
CA THR A 105 6.99 22.62 -0.45
C THR A 105 6.95 21.29 -1.17
N ALA A 106 5.85 20.55 -0.98
CA ALA A 106 5.66 19.22 -1.53
C ALA A 106 5.46 19.23 -3.04
N GLY A 107 5.86 18.16 -3.69
CA GLY A 107 5.68 17.88 -5.10
C GLY A 107 5.53 16.37 -5.31
N VAL A 108 5.59 15.92 -6.56
CA VAL A 108 5.52 14.49 -6.90
C VAL A 108 6.54 14.15 -7.96
N GLN A 109 7.28 13.09 -7.76
CA GLN A 109 8.14 12.49 -8.79
C GLN A 109 7.52 11.22 -9.38
N ARG A 110 8.02 10.87 -10.57
CA ARG A 110 7.70 9.61 -11.25
C ARG A 110 8.98 8.97 -11.79
N THR A 111 9.21 7.72 -11.40
CA THR A 111 10.31 6.88 -11.91
C THR A 111 9.78 5.96 -13.02
N ASP A 112 10.37 6.01 -14.20
CA ASP A 112 10.09 5.08 -15.31
C ASP A 112 11.01 3.86 -15.20
N LEU A 113 10.49 2.74 -14.77
CA LEU A 113 11.23 1.48 -14.57
C LEU A 113 11.82 0.90 -15.86
N THR A 114 11.29 1.30 -17.04
CA THR A 114 11.82 0.84 -18.33
C THR A 114 13.10 1.59 -18.72
N THR A 115 13.17 2.87 -18.39
CA THR A 115 14.31 3.71 -18.76
C THR A 115 15.26 4.02 -17.60
N GLY A 116 14.82 3.78 -16.35
CA GLY A 116 15.52 4.18 -15.13
C GLY A 116 15.51 5.70 -14.87
N LEU A 117 14.70 6.48 -15.61
CA LEU A 117 14.64 7.92 -15.45
C LEU A 117 13.58 8.31 -14.42
N THR A 118 13.99 9.16 -13.48
CA THR A 118 13.08 9.81 -12.55
C THR A 118 12.90 11.26 -12.90
N LYS A 119 11.65 11.74 -12.90
CA LYS A 119 11.27 13.13 -13.19
C LYS A 119 10.32 13.66 -12.14
N THR A 120 10.45 14.92 -11.81
CA THR A 120 9.43 15.68 -11.10
C THR A 120 8.28 15.98 -12.04
N ILE A 121 7.08 15.50 -11.71
CA ILE A 121 5.86 15.70 -12.51
C ILE A 121 4.89 16.68 -11.87
N VAL A 122 4.96 16.92 -10.55
CA VAL A 122 4.31 18.03 -9.87
C VAL A 122 5.38 18.85 -9.18
N ALA A 123 5.52 20.12 -9.58
CA ALA A 123 6.55 21.00 -9.03
C ALA A 123 6.31 21.24 -7.53
N PRO A 124 7.39 21.32 -6.71
CA PRO A 124 7.27 21.66 -5.30
C PRO A 124 6.46 22.94 -5.07
N GLY A 125 5.48 22.88 -4.16
CA GLY A 125 4.61 23.99 -3.79
C GLY A 125 3.46 24.27 -4.77
N THR A 126 3.22 23.43 -5.79
CA THR A 126 2.07 23.56 -6.69
C THR A 126 0.77 23.58 -5.87
N GLN A 127 -0.10 24.59 -6.09
CA GLN A 127 -1.32 24.84 -5.31
C GLN A 127 -1.10 24.96 -3.78
N GLY A 128 0.14 25.28 -3.38
CA GLY A 128 0.51 25.33 -1.97
C GLY A 128 0.50 23.95 -1.30
N PHE A 129 0.73 22.88 -2.05
CA PHE A 129 0.91 21.52 -1.54
C PHE A 129 2.11 21.45 -0.60
N VAL A 130 1.93 20.85 0.58
CA VAL A 130 2.93 20.76 1.65
C VAL A 130 2.87 19.37 2.27
N ALA A 131 3.99 18.91 2.86
CA ALA A 131 4.09 17.63 3.55
C ALA A 131 3.32 16.53 2.81
N GLY A 132 3.78 16.23 1.59
CA GLY A 132 3.15 15.25 0.73
C GLY A 132 3.55 13.85 1.16
N ASP A 133 2.60 13.09 1.65
CA ASP A 133 2.83 11.80 2.24
C ASP A 133 2.11 10.70 1.44
N ALA A 134 0.81 10.49 1.66
CA ALA A 134 0.03 9.43 1.04
C ALA A 134 0.33 9.21 -0.46
N SER A 135 0.37 7.96 -0.88
CA SER A 135 0.59 7.57 -2.28
C SER A 135 -0.29 6.39 -2.67
N ARG A 136 -1.29 6.62 -3.53
CA ARG A 136 -2.21 5.54 -3.93
C ARG A 136 -2.65 5.67 -5.39
N TRP A 137 -2.69 4.53 -6.09
CA TRP A 137 -3.29 4.45 -7.42
C TRP A 137 -4.81 4.28 -7.29
N ALA A 138 -5.55 5.17 -7.95
CA ALA A 138 -7.01 5.14 -7.92
C ALA A 138 -7.59 4.14 -8.94
N PRO A 139 -8.77 3.53 -8.66
CA PRO A 139 -9.39 2.56 -9.58
C PRO A 139 -9.63 3.07 -11.00
N TRP A 140 -9.81 4.37 -11.19
CA TRP A 140 -10.00 5.04 -12.49
C TRP A 140 -8.70 5.44 -13.20
N GLY A 141 -7.53 5.16 -12.61
CA GLY A 141 -6.23 5.44 -13.24
C GLY A 141 -5.62 6.81 -12.90
N GLY A 142 -6.13 7.51 -11.88
CA GLY A 142 -5.51 8.68 -11.28
C GLY A 142 -4.49 8.29 -10.21
N TYR A 143 -3.56 9.21 -9.91
CA TYR A 143 -2.66 9.10 -8.77
C TYR A 143 -3.15 10.01 -7.65
N LEU A 144 -3.34 9.47 -6.46
CA LEU A 144 -3.72 10.22 -5.26
C LEU A 144 -2.53 10.41 -4.34
N THR A 145 -2.43 11.61 -3.79
CA THR A 145 -1.51 11.97 -2.71
C THR A 145 -2.19 12.96 -1.79
N ALA A 146 -1.69 13.15 -0.57
CA ALA A 146 -2.35 14.03 0.39
C ALA A 146 -1.34 14.76 1.27
N GLU A 147 -1.83 15.74 2.00
CA GLU A 147 -1.05 16.54 2.95
C GLU A 147 -1.14 15.94 4.34
N GLU A 148 0.00 15.76 4.95
CA GLU A 148 0.12 15.65 6.39
C GLU A 148 -0.14 17.03 7.04
N SER A 149 -0.97 17.12 8.07
CA SER A 149 -1.27 18.38 8.74
C SER A 149 -1.72 18.19 10.18
N TRP A 150 -0.81 18.38 11.10
CA TRP A 150 -1.00 18.14 12.54
C TRP A 150 -1.81 19.20 13.29
N GLY A 151 -1.90 20.40 12.75
CA GLY A 151 -2.53 21.53 13.43
C GLY A 151 -4.07 21.45 13.44
N ALA A 152 -4.69 21.57 14.62
CA ALA A 152 -6.14 21.76 14.71
C ALA A 152 -6.58 23.03 13.98
N GLY A 153 -7.68 22.97 13.24
CA GLY A 153 -8.19 24.08 12.44
C GLY A 153 -7.32 24.43 11.25
N SER A 154 -6.41 23.53 10.83
CA SER A 154 -5.56 23.72 9.66
C SER A 154 -6.37 23.76 8.38
N THR A 155 -6.06 24.69 7.48
CA THR A 155 -6.57 24.72 6.11
C THR A 155 -5.75 23.84 5.17
N LYS A 156 -4.77 23.11 5.70
CA LYS A 156 -4.01 22.03 5.06
C LYS A 156 -4.64 20.68 5.42
N GLY A 157 -3.99 19.59 5.02
CA GLY A 157 -4.58 18.26 5.18
C GLY A 157 -5.56 17.92 4.06
N ARG A 158 -5.21 18.32 2.84
CA ARG A 158 -6.01 18.14 1.63
C ARG A 158 -5.61 16.89 0.89
N LEU A 159 -6.60 16.20 0.29
CA LEU A 159 -6.35 15.19 -0.73
C LEU A 159 -6.14 15.84 -2.10
N PHE A 160 -5.15 15.36 -2.85
CA PHE A 160 -4.88 15.75 -4.22
C PHE A 160 -4.94 14.57 -5.18
N GLU A 161 -5.29 14.86 -6.42
CA GLU A 161 -5.23 13.91 -7.53
C GLU A 161 -4.41 14.49 -8.69
N LEU A 162 -3.46 13.70 -9.19
CA LEU A 162 -2.90 13.90 -10.51
C LEU A 162 -3.71 13.06 -11.50
N THR A 163 -4.49 13.70 -12.37
CA THR A 163 -5.44 13.02 -13.26
C THR A 163 -4.81 12.45 -14.52
N ASN A 164 -3.58 12.86 -14.84
CA ASN A 164 -2.81 12.42 -16.00
C ASN A 164 -1.40 11.87 -15.66
N PRO A 165 -1.28 11.00 -14.62
CA PRO A 165 0.02 10.62 -14.05
C PRO A 165 0.94 9.90 -15.03
N VAL A 166 0.39 9.16 -15.98
CA VAL A 166 1.15 8.39 -16.98
C VAL A 166 1.56 9.26 -18.17
N SER A 167 0.68 10.16 -18.61
CA SER A 167 0.90 10.97 -19.82
C SER A 167 1.59 12.32 -19.57
N ALA A 168 1.64 12.80 -18.32
CA ALA A 168 2.40 14.01 -17.98
C ALA A 168 3.87 13.83 -18.37
N THR A 169 4.44 14.80 -19.08
CA THR A 169 5.85 14.77 -19.53
C THR A 169 6.78 15.52 -18.58
N GLY A 170 6.22 16.31 -17.68
CA GLY A 170 6.91 17.09 -16.66
C GLY A 170 5.93 17.98 -15.91
N THR A 171 6.44 18.96 -15.18
CA THR A 171 5.63 19.86 -14.34
C THR A 171 4.74 20.82 -15.13
N GLY A 172 5.03 21.05 -16.41
CA GLY A 172 4.31 22.01 -17.25
C GLY A 172 2.98 21.52 -17.82
N ASP A 173 2.73 20.21 -17.83
CA ASP A 173 1.54 19.59 -18.39
C ASP A 173 0.82 18.64 -17.40
N SER A 174 1.23 18.63 -16.14
CA SER A 174 0.57 17.88 -15.09
C SER A 174 -0.76 18.53 -14.71
N ASN A 175 -1.80 17.71 -14.54
CA ASN A 175 -3.12 18.15 -14.10
C ASN A 175 -3.37 17.70 -12.67
N PHE A 176 -2.92 18.52 -11.71
CA PHE A 176 -2.95 18.28 -10.26
C PHE A 176 -4.13 19.03 -9.64
N ILE A 177 -5.03 18.35 -8.95
CA ILE A 177 -6.32 18.88 -8.49
C ILE A 177 -6.53 18.55 -7.02
N SER A 178 -6.86 19.55 -6.17
CA SER A 178 -7.35 19.31 -4.81
C SER A 178 -8.77 18.76 -4.82
N ARG A 179 -9.03 17.70 -4.04
CA ARG A 179 -10.32 17.04 -3.88
C ARG A 179 -11.01 17.47 -2.59
N SER A 180 -11.55 18.68 -2.60
CA SER A 180 -12.09 19.38 -1.42
C SER A 180 -13.38 18.79 -0.81
N ILE A 181 -13.91 17.70 -1.39
CA ILE A 181 -15.09 17.00 -0.83
C ILE A 181 -14.72 16.20 0.43
N LEU A 182 -13.45 15.83 0.61
CA LEU A 182 -12.99 15.17 1.81
C LEU A 182 -12.71 16.19 2.91
N PRO A 183 -13.02 15.86 4.18
CA PRO A 183 -12.57 16.64 5.32
C PRO A 183 -11.04 16.74 5.38
N HIS A 184 -10.52 17.83 5.91
CA HIS A 184 -9.10 18.00 6.15
C HIS A 184 -8.67 17.22 7.40
N VAL A 185 -7.62 16.40 7.25
CA VAL A 185 -6.97 15.63 8.32
C VAL A 185 -5.46 15.60 8.04
N SER A 186 -4.63 15.12 8.98
CA SER A 186 -3.26 14.74 8.67
C SER A 186 -3.31 13.39 7.94
N HIS A 187 -3.22 13.44 6.61
CA HIS A 187 -3.31 12.20 5.83
C HIS A 187 -1.98 11.48 5.79
N GLU A 188 -2.07 10.15 5.86
CA GLU A 188 -1.01 9.25 5.46
C GLU A 188 -1.58 8.09 4.67
N GLY A 189 -2.01 6.99 5.30
CA GLY A 189 -2.54 5.83 4.61
C GLY A 189 -3.83 6.08 3.83
N LEU A 190 -3.90 5.54 2.60
CA LEU A 190 -5.07 5.56 1.72
C LEU A 190 -5.32 4.17 1.13
N VAL A 191 -6.52 3.58 1.28
CA VAL A 191 -6.87 2.32 0.61
C VAL A 191 -8.29 2.36 0.03
N PHE A 192 -8.49 1.60 -1.05
CA PHE A 192 -9.82 1.35 -1.62
C PHE A 192 -10.28 -0.07 -1.31
N ASP A 193 -11.53 -0.21 -0.88
CA ASP A 193 -12.17 -1.52 -0.78
C ASP A 193 -12.68 -2.01 -2.16
N LYS A 194 -13.16 -3.26 -2.22
CA LYS A 194 -13.71 -3.87 -3.45
C LYS A 194 -14.96 -3.15 -3.99
N ASN A 195 -15.57 -2.28 -3.20
CA ASN A 195 -16.71 -1.46 -3.61
C ASN A 195 -16.28 -0.04 -3.97
N ASN A 196 -14.96 0.21 -4.04
CA ASN A 196 -14.35 1.51 -4.26
C ASN A 196 -14.74 2.56 -3.20
N SER A 197 -14.99 2.17 -1.94
CA SER A 197 -14.97 3.13 -0.84
C SER A 197 -13.51 3.45 -0.53
N LEU A 198 -13.21 4.73 -0.31
CA LEU A 198 -11.87 5.19 0.09
C LEU A 198 -11.79 5.25 1.62
N TYR A 199 -10.78 4.61 2.20
CA TYR A 199 -10.45 4.72 3.61
C TYR A 199 -9.18 5.55 3.76
N PHE A 200 -9.11 6.32 4.84
CA PHE A 200 -7.98 7.19 5.18
C PHE A 200 -7.91 7.41 6.69
N ILE A 201 -6.80 7.92 7.14
CA ILE A 201 -6.53 8.17 8.57
C ILE A 201 -6.26 9.64 8.84
N ASP A 202 -6.26 10.01 10.11
CA ASP A 202 -5.72 11.26 10.64
C ASP A 202 -4.53 10.91 11.54
N GLU A 203 -3.34 11.15 11.06
CA GLU A 203 -2.06 10.87 11.70
C GLU A 203 -1.79 11.80 12.89
N PHE A 204 -2.61 11.76 13.89
CA PHE A 204 -2.47 12.56 15.10
C PHE A 204 -2.62 11.68 16.34
N ASN A 205 -1.94 12.00 17.44
CA ASN A 205 -2.21 11.32 18.69
C ASN A 205 -3.65 11.61 19.14
N GLY A 206 -4.53 10.62 18.94
CA GLY A 206 -5.98 10.79 19.07
C GLY A 206 -6.66 11.03 17.71
N GLY A 207 -6.01 10.66 16.62
CA GLY A 207 -6.60 10.67 15.29
C GLY A 207 -7.54 9.50 15.04
N SER A 208 -8.47 9.66 14.11
CA SER A 208 -9.49 8.67 13.79
C SER A 208 -9.22 8.01 12.43
N ILE A 209 -9.96 6.93 12.17
CA ILE A 209 -10.02 6.24 10.88
C ILE A 209 -11.31 6.62 10.17
N TYR A 210 -11.21 6.94 8.89
CA TYR A 210 -12.32 7.46 8.09
C TYR A 210 -12.65 6.57 6.91
N LYS A 211 -13.89 6.72 6.42
CA LYS A 211 -14.39 6.06 5.21
C LYS A 211 -15.18 7.07 4.38
N TYR A 212 -14.78 7.24 3.12
CA TYR A 212 -15.56 8.00 2.14
C TYR A 212 -16.27 7.03 1.19
N VAL A 213 -17.57 7.26 1.01
CA VAL A 213 -18.42 6.50 0.08
C VAL A 213 -18.89 7.44 -1.02
N SER A 214 -18.36 7.28 -2.22
CA SER A 214 -18.78 8.05 -3.39
C SER A 214 -20.21 7.70 -3.81
N ALA A 215 -20.96 8.69 -4.27
CA ALA A 215 -22.23 8.48 -4.97
C ALA A 215 -22.04 7.76 -6.32
N SER A 216 -20.82 7.80 -6.88
CA SER A 216 -20.42 7.18 -8.14
C SER A 216 -19.21 6.25 -7.94
N PRO A 217 -19.33 5.12 -7.20
CA PRO A 217 -18.17 4.30 -6.82
C PRO A 217 -17.42 3.67 -8.02
N ASN A 218 -18.11 3.48 -9.15
CA ASN A 218 -17.53 2.96 -10.39
C ASN A 218 -17.24 4.04 -11.43
N ALA A 219 -16.98 5.28 -10.98
CA ALA A 219 -16.66 6.39 -11.88
C ALA A 219 -15.41 6.11 -12.71
N ALA A 220 -15.40 6.60 -13.94
CA ALA A 220 -14.24 6.50 -14.84
C ALA A 220 -13.24 7.65 -14.67
N SER A 221 -13.51 8.58 -13.75
CA SER A 221 -12.64 9.72 -13.44
C SER A 221 -12.77 10.14 -11.98
N GLY A 222 -11.73 10.74 -11.42
CA GLY A 222 -11.82 11.35 -10.10
C GLY A 222 -12.78 12.54 -10.04
N GLY A 223 -13.00 13.25 -11.17
CA GLY A 223 -14.01 14.29 -11.26
C GLY A 223 -15.42 13.80 -10.96
N ASP A 224 -15.77 12.63 -11.46
CA ASP A 224 -17.08 11.99 -11.21
C ASP A 224 -17.10 11.30 -9.84
N TYR A 225 -16.00 10.62 -9.46
CA TYR A 225 -15.90 9.93 -8.18
C TYR A 225 -16.05 10.89 -6.99
N PHE A 226 -15.39 12.03 -7.03
CA PHE A 226 -15.42 13.07 -5.99
C PHE A 226 -16.49 14.15 -6.20
N SER A 227 -17.46 13.94 -7.12
CA SER A 227 -18.52 14.92 -7.36
C SER A 227 -19.57 14.98 -6.25
N ALA A 228 -19.85 13.84 -5.62
CA ALA A 228 -20.73 13.68 -4.47
C ALA A 228 -20.38 12.41 -3.69
N GLY A 229 -20.61 12.42 -2.40
CA GLY A 229 -20.33 11.28 -1.52
C GLY A 229 -20.35 11.70 -0.06
N GLN A 230 -20.24 10.74 0.83
CA GLN A 230 -20.34 10.94 2.27
C GLN A 230 -19.13 10.39 2.99
N THR A 231 -18.58 11.15 3.93
CA THR A 231 -17.51 10.72 4.82
C THR A 231 -18.06 10.32 6.19
N PHE A 232 -17.46 9.28 6.76
CA PHE A 232 -17.79 8.71 8.07
C PHE A 232 -16.54 8.60 8.92
N ALA A 233 -16.69 8.72 10.25
CA ALA A 233 -15.69 8.34 11.23
C ALA A 233 -15.99 6.96 11.81
N MET A 234 -14.95 6.17 12.12
CA MET A 234 -15.09 4.85 12.72
C MET A 234 -15.37 4.93 14.22
N LEU A 235 -16.35 4.16 14.70
CA LEU A 235 -16.71 4.01 16.10
C LEU A 235 -16.55 2.53 16.49
N VAL A 236 -15.67 2.21 17.42
CA VAL A 236 -15.51 0.86 17.97
C VAL A 236 -16.25 0.78 19.30
N ASN A 237 -17.07 -0.26 19.51
CA ASN A 237 -17.89 -0.46 20.71
C ASN A 237 -18.75 0.77 21.08
N GLY A 238 -19.23 1.52 20.08
CA GLY A 238 -20.05 2.71 20.26
C GLY A 238 -19.28 4.03 20.32
N GLY A 239 -17.95 3.99 20.24
CA GLY A 239 -17.09 5.19 20.20
C GLY A 239 -16.74 5.79 21.57
N GLY A 240 -16.03 6.93 21.55
CA GLY A 240 -15.59 7.64 22.76
C GLY A 240 -14.51 6.91 23.57
N ASN A 241 -13.78 5.99 22.95
CA ASN A 241 -12.72 5.19 23.57
C ASN A 241 -11.47 5.20 22.68
N ALA A 242 -10.29 5.13 23.28
CA ALA A 242 -9.03 5.12 22.56
C ALA A 242 -8.50 3.68 22.39
N ASN A 243 -7.83 3.43 21.24
CA ASN A 243 -7.17 2.17 20.91
C ASN A 243 -8.09 0.94 21.08
N ALA A 244 -9.38 1.12 20.80
CA ALA A 244 -10.38 0.09 21.06
C ALA A 244 -10.37 -1.00 19.99
N VAL A 245 -10.60 -2.23 20.46
CA VAL A 245 -10.86 -3.42 19.63
C VAL A 245 -12.28 -3.91 19.87
N GLY A 246 -12.88 -4.59 18.90
CA GLY A 246 -14.24 -5.13 18.98
C GLY A 246 -15.11 -4.69 17.80
N SER A 247 -16.43 -4.72 17.99
CA SER A 247 -17.39 -4.40 16.93
C SER A 247 -17.34 -2.92 16.54
N LEU A 248 -17.37 -2.63 15.23
CA LEU A 248 -17.32 -1.26 14.72
C LEU A 248 -18.63 -0.85 14.03
N THR A 249 -18.87 0.45 14.02
CA THR A 249 -19.88 1.14 13.24
C THR A 249 -19.30 2.40 12.62
N TRP A 250 -20.04 3.05 11.71
CA TRP A 250 -19.60 4.24 11.00
C TRP A 250 -20.58 5.39 11.27
N ALA A 251 -20.10 6.51 11.80
CA ALA A 251 -20.88 7.72 12.04
C ALA A 251 -20.65 8.74 10.92
N PRO A 252 -21.70 9.27 10.25
CA PRO A 252 -21.54 10.27 9.21
C PRO A 252 -21.01 11.59 9.79
N ILE A 253 -19.99 12.16 9.13
CA ILE A 253 -19.38 13.45 9.46
C ILE A 253 -19.58 14.50 8.37
N THR A 254 -20.03 14.08 7.18
CA THR A 254 -20.51 14.95 6.10
C THR A 254 -21.90 14.50 5.65
N ASP A 255 -22.63 15.36 4.96
CA ASP A 255 -23.85 14.95 4.25
C ASP A 255 -23.51 14.09 3.00
N ILE A 256 -24.52 13.62 2.29
CA ILE A 256 -24.35 12.74 1.12
C ILE A 256 -23.72 13.44 -0.10
N ASN A 257 -23.53 14.75 -0.05
CA ASN A 257 -22.87 15.54 -1.07
C ASN A 257 -21.49 16.04 -0.62
N GLY A 258 -21.01 15.58 0.54
CA GLY A 258 -19.75 16.02 1.14
C GLY A 258 -19.85 17.35 1.89
N GLY A 259 -21.05 17.92 2.03
CA GLY A 259 -21.31 19.14 2.76
C GLY A 259 -21.34 18.94 4.28
N ALA A 260 -21.28 20.07 5.01
CA ALA A 260 -21.33 20.04 6.48
C ALA A 260 -22.73 19.66 6.99
N ILE A 261 -22.77 18.79 8.00
CA ILE A 261 -23.99 18.44 8.76
C ILE A 261 -24.15 19.45 9.91
N ALA A 262 -25.27 20.16 9.93
CA ALA A 262 -25.55 21.14 10.99
C ALA A 262 -25.55 20.50 12.39
N GLY A 263 -24.78 21.05 13.30
CA GLY A 263 -24.64 20.55 14.68
C GLY A 263 -23.70 19.34 14.83
N VAL A 264 -23.08 18.86 13.73
CA VAL A 264 -22.12 17.77 13.71
C VAL A 264 -20.77 18.25 13.18
N SER A 265 -20.73 18.73 11.93
CA SER A 265 -19.49 19.08 11.27
C SER A 265 -18.88 20.37 11.85
N VAL A 266 -17.59 20.33 12.14
CA VAL A 266 -16.78 21.48 12.57
C VAL A 266 -16.07 22.06 11.35
N LEU A 267 -16.13 23.38 11.17
CA LEU A 267 -15.55 24.05 10.01
C LEU A 267 -14.24 24.76 10.37
N ASN A 268 -13.28 24.67 9.49
CA ASN A 268 -12.07 25.50 9.46
C ASN A 268 -12.41 26.94 9.03
N SER A 269 -11.46 27.85 9.18
CA SER A 269 -11.63 29.27 8.84
C SER A 269 -11.90 29.54 7.37
N ASP A 270 -11.55 28.62 6.48
CA ASP A 270 -11.77 28.68 5.02
C ASP A 270 -13.10 28.02 4.59
N GLY A 271 -13.85 27.46 5.54
CA GLY A 271 -15.13 26.78 5.30
C GLY A 271 -14.99 25.30 4.97
N SER A 272 -13.77 24.75 4.90
CA SER A 272 -13.56 23.29 4.80
C SER A 272 -13.94 22.60 6.11
N ILE A 273 -14.22 21.29 6.07
CA ILE A 273 -14.55 20.52 7.27
C ILE A 273 -13.25 20.08 7.94
N ASP A 274 -13.09 20.37 9.22
CA ASP A 274 -12.07 19.80 10.09
C ASP A 274 -12.48 18.37 10.43
N GLY A 275 -11.80 17.39 9.86
CA GLY A 275 -12.14 15.97 10.02
C GLY A 275 -11.95 15.50 11.45
N ARG A 276 -10.84 15.88 12.10
CA ARG A 276 -10.48 15.52 13.48
C ARG A 276 -11.51 16.04 14.49
N LEU A 277 -11.76 17.33 14.47
CA LEU A 277 -12.73 17.92 15.41
C LEU A 277 -14.15 17.39 15.15
N THR A 278 -14.48 17.08 13.89
CA THR A 278 -15.80 16.50 13.56
C THR A 278 -15.88 15.05 14.02
N ALA A 279 -14.84 14.25 13.85
CA ALA A 279 -14.79 12.87 14.37
C ALA A 279 -14.96 12.86 15.90
N ASN A 280 -14.27 13.76 16.61
CA ASN A 280 -14.42 13.92 18.05
C ASN A 280 -15.86 14.31 18.45
N ALA A 281 -16.52 15.16 17.67
CA ALA A 281 -17.92 15.57 17.92
C ALA A 281 -18.90 14.39 17.82
N VAL A 282 -18.62 13.38 16.98
CA VAL A 282 -19.43 12.16 16.86
C VAL A 282 -18.88 11.01 17.72
N GLN A 283 -17.91 11.27 18.60
CA GLN A 283 -17.25 10.28 19.44
C GLN A 283 -16.52 9.18 18.61
N GLY A 284 -15.85 9.55 17.54
CA GLY A 284 -14.96 8.69 16.78
C GLY A 284 -13.99 7.97 17.72
N THR A 285 -13.59 6.76 17.36
CA THR A 285 -12.55 6.05 18.11
C THR A 285 -11.19 6.61 17.76
N ASP A 286 -10.46 7.06 18.77
CA ASP A 286 -9.13 7.63 18.64
C ASP A 286 -8.05 6.56 18.67
N TYR A 287 -7.07 6.67 17.78
CA TYR A 287 -5.84 5.88 17.80
C TYR A 287 -4.63 6.79 18.04
N GLN A 288 -3.55 6.23 18.57
CA GLN A 288 -2.39 7.02 18.96
C GLN A 288 -1.39 7.08 17.80
N ARG A 289 -1.50 8.13 17.00
CA ARG A 289 -0.77 8.35 15.76
C ARG A 289 -0.98 7.17 14.80
N PRO A 290 -2.19 7.03 14.23
CA PRO A 290 -2.41 6.07 13.14
C PRO A 290 -1.68 6.57 11.90
N GLU A 291 -0.92 5.69 11.28
CA GLU A 291 -0.04 5.94 10.15
C GLU A 291 -0.62 5.32 8.88
N ASP A 292 0.17 4.56 8.15
CA ASP A 292 -0.27 3.92 6.93
C ASP A 292 -1.37 2.86 7.15
N MET A 293 -2.07 2.60 6.08
CA MET A 293 -3.04 1.50 5.99
C MET A 293 -2.87 0.70 4.71
N GLU A 294 -3.02 -0.62 4.84
CA GLU A 294 -3.00 -1.51 3.69
C GLU A 294 -4.18 -2.48 3.74
N ILE A 295 -4.58 -3.03 2.61
CA ILE A 295 -5.77 -3.88 2.50
C ILE A 295 -5.44 -5.20 1.79
N LYS A 296 -5.90 -6.32 2.36
CA LYS A 296 -5.88 -7.63 1.68
C LYS A 296 -7.27 -8.23 1.55
N THR A 297 -7.45 -9.06 0.53
CA THR A 297 -8.66 -9.87 0.37
C THR A 297 -8.42 -11.26 0.96
N LEU A 298 -9.29 -11.68 1.87
CA LEU A 298 -9.25 -12.98 2.51
C LEU A 298 -9.77 -14.08 1.59
N THR A 299 -9.49 -15.35 1.91
CA THR A 299 -9.92 -16.51 1.13
C THR A 299 -11.44 -16.66 1.02
N ASN A 300 -12.20 -16.15 2.00
CA ASN A 300 -13.66 -16.11 1.98
C ASN A 300 -14.25 -14.96 1.15
N GLY A 301 -13.40 -14.09 0.58
CA GLY A 301 -13.79 -12.90 -0.20
C GLY A 301 -14.10 -11.65 0.62
N ASP A 302 -13.96 -11.70 1.95
CA ASP A 302 -13.96 -10.51 2.80
C ASP A 302 -12.66 -9.73 2.61
N GLN A 303 -12.65 -8.48 3.03
CA GLN A 303 -11.45 -7.65 3.02
C GLN A 303 -11.09 -7.23 4.43
N MET A 304 -9.80 -7.13 4.66
CA MET A 304 -9.22 -6.71 5.93
C MET A 304 -8.27 -5.55 5.68
N ILE A 305 -8.50 -4.43 6.36
CA ILE A 305 -7.60 -3.28 6.40
C ILE A 305 -6.70 -3.45 7.62
N PHE A 306 -5.43 -3.08 7.47
CA PHE A 306 -4.46 -3.00 8.56
C PHE A 306 -4.08 -1.54 8.74
N VAL A 307 -3.84 -1.12 9.98
CA VAL A 307 -3.45 0.25 10.34
C VAL A 307 -2.33 0.19 11.35
N ALA A 308 -1.21 0.82 11.05
CA ALA A 308 -0.10 1.00 11.98
C ALA A 308 -0.41 2.12 12.97
N THR A 309 0.13 2.05 14.19
CA THR A 309 0.05 3.11 15.20
C THR A 309 1.39 3.28 15.88
N THR A 310 2.10 4.34 15.50
CA THR A 310 3.49 4.61 15.92
C THR A 310 3.63 4.75 17.44
N THR A 311 2.77 5.53 18.08
CA THR A 311 2.93 5.84 19.51
C THR A 311 2.69 4.63 20.40
N THR A 312 1.75 3.76 20.08
CA THR A 312 1.48 2.55 20.87
C THR A 312 2.31 1.36 20.47
N ASN A 313 3.01 1.42 19.32
CA ASN A 313 3.79 0.32 18.73
C ASN A 313 2.92 -0.91 18.46
N GLU A 314 1.79 -0.67 17.81
CA GLU A 314 0.77 -1.66 17.51
C GLU A 314 0.35 -1.57 16.04
N VAL A 315 -0.16 -2.67 15.53
CA VAL A 315 -0.86 -2.72 14.25
C VAL A 315 -2.25 -3.30 14.51
N TYR A 316 -3.28 -2.65 13.99
CA TYR A 316 -4.66 -3.10 14.09
C TYR A 316 -5.13 -3.72 12.78
N SER A 317 -6.05 -4.66 12.86
CA SER A 317 -6.78 -5.21 11.71
C SER A 317 -8.26 -4.88 11.80
N ILE A 318 -8.85 -4.50 10.67
CA ILE A 318 -10.26 -4.11 10.52
C ILE A 318 -10.89 -5.04 9.50
N ASN A 319 -11.66 -6.02 9.94
CA ASN A 319 -12.40 -6.90 9.05
C ASN A 319 -13.69 -6.23 8.57
N LEU A 320 -13.76 -5.91 7.27
CA LEU A 320 -14.89 -5.21 6.67
C LEU A 320 -16.13 -6.10 6.50
N GLY A 321 -15.96 -7.44 6.51
CA GLY A 321 -17.07 -8.39 6.43
C GLY A 321 -17.79 -8.57 7.76
N SER A 322 -17.02 -8.76 8.85
CA SER A 322 -17.58 -8.91 10.21
C SER A 322 -17.82 -7.58 10.92
N ASN A 323 -17.28 -6.46 10.42
CA ASN A 323 -17.25 -5.18 11.11
C ASN A 323 -16.60 -5.28 12.50
N GLU A 324 -15.39 -5.81 12.55
CA GLU A 324 -14.64 -6.03 13.78
C GLU A 324 -13.21 -5.49 13.66
N VAL A 325 -12.73 -4.89 14.74
CA VAL A 325 -11.34 -4.45 14.91
C VAL A 325 -10.65 -5.39 15.89
N LYS A 326 -9.44 -5.85 15.54
CA LYS A 326 -8.56 -6.63 16.41
C LYS A 326 -7.19 -5.98 16.52
N LEU A 327 -6.45 -6.31 17.57
CA LEU A 327 -5.02 -6.06 17.65
C LEU A 327 -4.32 -7.13 16.79
N PHE A 328 -3.68 -6.69 15.70
CA PHE A 328 -3.00 -7.58 14.76
C PHE A 328 -1.59 -7.95 15.24
N ALA A 329 -0.77 -6.96 15.57
CA ALA A 329 0.59 -7.15 16.07
C ALA A 329 0.91 -6.10 17.14
N SER A 330 1.75 -6.46 18.09
CA SER A 330 2.21 -5.60 19.18
C SER A 330 3.55 -6.11 19.69
N ARG A 331 4.08 -5.43 20.72
CA ARG A 331 5.27 -5.89 21.44
C ARG A 331 5.15 -7.24 22.13
N ASP A 332 3.92 -7.74 22.31
CA ASP A 332 3.66 -9.07 22.88
C ASP A 332 3.64 -10.18 21.82
N THR A 333 3.69 -9.83 20.52
CA THR A 333 3.71 -10.79 19.41
C THR A 333 5.00 -11.60 19.43
N PHE A 334 4.92 -12.90 19.17
CA PHE A 334 6.06 -13.83 19.19
C PHE A 334 7.08 -13.50 18.08
N ASP A 335 8.36 -13.47 18.44
CA ASP A 335 9.48 -13.36 17.50
C ASP A 335 10.20 -14.73 17.39
N PRO A 336 10.17 -15.37 16.22
CA PRO A 336 10.82 -16.67 16.02
C PRO A 336 12.36 -16.63 16.12
N ALA A 337 13.00 -15.46 15.93
CA ALA A 337 14.44 -15.32 16.06
C ALA A 337 14.90 -15.36 17.52
N SER A 338 14.19 -14.71 18.42
CA SER A 338 14.48 -14.71 19.86
C SER A 338 13.81 -15.87 20.61
N GLY A 339 12.74 -16.44 20.07
CA GLY A 339 11.90 -17.44 20.75
C GLY A 339 11.05 -16.89 21.89
N MET A 340 10.85 -15.57 21.93
CA MET A 340 10.09 -14.82 22.94
C MET A 340 9.18 -13.79 22.26
N ALA A 341 8.47 -12.98 23.05
CA ALA A 341 7.81 -11.79 22.54
C ALA A 341 8.83 -10.81 21.93
N VAL A 342 8.46 -10.13 20.82
CA VAL A 342 9.35 -9.20 20.13
C VAL A 342 9.80 -8.03 21.02
N GLY A 343 8.98 -7.64 21.98
CA GLY A 343 9.30 -6.63 22.98
C GLY A 343 9.59 -5.26 22.35
N THR A 344 10.55 -4.56 22.93
CA THR A 344 10.96 -3.23 22.44
C THR A 344 11.75 -3.25 21.13
N ALA A 345 11.98 -4.42 20.54
CA ALA A 345 12.58 -4.51 19.22
C ALA A 345 11.61 -4.03 18.13
N LEU A 346 10.30 -4.24 18.30
CA LEU A 346 9.26 -3.61 17.46
C LEU A 346 8.98 -2.21 17.99
N THR A 347 9.30 -1.19 17.21
CA THR A 347 9.14 0.21 17.61
C THR A 347 8.70 1.06 16.43
N SER A 348 7.84 2.07 16.72
CA SER A 348 7.35 3.03 15.74
C SER A 348 6.91 2.36 14.41
N PRO A 349 5.98 1.40 14.42
CA PRO A 349 5.41 0.89 13.17
C PRO A 349 4.71 2.02 12.44
N ASP A 350 5.04 2.16 11.18
CA ASP A 350 4.66 3.27 10.33
C ASP A 350 4.03 2.75 9.03
N ASN A 351 4.80 2.49 7.98
CA ASN A 351 4.23 2.01 6.74
C ASN A 351 3.92 0.50 6.76
N LEU A 352 2.93 0.12 6.00
CA LEU A 352 2.48 -1.25 5.81
C LEU A 352 2.55 -1.66 4.35
N ALA A 353 2.84 -2.93 4.09
CA ALA A 353 2.79 -3.47 2.75
C ALA A 353 2.29 -4.91 2.74
N VAL A 354 1.60 -5.31 1.66
CA VAL A 354 1.13 -6.67 1.44
C VAL A 354 1.76 -7.22 0.17
N ASP A 355 2.42 -8.37 0.25
CA ASP A 355 2.99 -9.03 -0.92
C ASP A 355 1.94 -9.82 -1.72
N ALA A 356 2.35 -10.42 -2.82
CA ALA A 356 1.47 -11.16 -3.72
C ALA A 356 0.85 -12.42 -3.08
N ALA A 357 1.43 -12.95 -2.01
CA ALA A 357 0.87 -14.07 -1.24
C ALA A 357 -0.08 -13.61 -0.13
N GLY A 358 -0.17 -12.31 0.13
CA GLY A 358 -1.00 -11.72 1.18
C GLY A 358 -0.32 -11.68 2.55
N ASN A 359 1.02 -11.79 2.58
CA ASN A 359 1.80 -11.59 3.80
C ASN A 359 1.91 -10.10 4.10
N MET A 360 1.85 -9.74 5.39
CA MET A 360 1.97 -8.37 5.87
C MET A 360 3.40 -8.04 6.24
N TYR A 361 3.85 -6.85 5.84
CA TYR A 361 5.13 -6.26 6.25
C TYR A 361 4.88 -4.96 6.99
N ILE A 362 5.65 -4.73 8.05
CA ILE A 362 5.58 -3.55 8.93
C ILE A 362 6.93 -2.86 8.84
N VAL A 363 6.95 -1.61 8.44
CA VAL A 363 8.14 -0.76 8.33
C VAL A 363 8.17 0.16 9.54
N GLU A 364 9.35 0.41 10.10
CA GLU A 364 9.52 1.29 11.27
C GLU A 364 9.97 2.69 10.87
N ASP A 365 9.37 3.73 11.44
CA ASP A 365 9.90 5.10 11.49
C ASP A 365 10.98 5.19 12.57
N GLN A 366 12.25 5.12 12.16
CA GLN A 366 13.41 5.20 13.03
C GLN A 366 14.54 6.00 12.36
N PRO A 367 14.51 7.34 12.45
CA PRO A 367 15.45 8.22 11.73
C PRO A 367 16.90 8.13 12.23
N GLY A 368 17.17 7.34 13.24
CA GLY A 368 18.53 7.14 13.77
C GLY A 368 19.43 6.22 12.95
N GLY A 369 18.91 5.56 11.90
CA GLY A 369 19.49 4.36 11.28
C GLY A 369 19.30 3.17 12.24
N ASN A 370 19.09 1.99 11.77
CA ASN A 370 18.65 0.76 12.44
C ASN A 370 17.11 0.58 12.48
N ALA A 371 16.41 1.20 11.56
CA ALA A 371 15.00 0.91 11.32
C ALA A 371 14.84 -0.49 10.72
N ASP A 372 13.89 -1.22 11.21
CA ASP A 372 13.63 -2.59 10.82
C ASP A 372 12.37 -2.71 9.95
N ILE A 373 12.35 -3.74 9.10
CA ILE A 373 11.17 -4.17 8.38
C ILE A 373 10.82 -5.55 8.89
N TRP A 374 9.60 -5.69 9.41
CA TRP A 374 9.10 -6.91 10.00
C TRP A 374 8.15 -7.63 9.04
N PHE A 375 8.28 -8.95 8.94
CA PHE A 375 7.32 -9.83 8.30
C PHE A 375 6.37 -10.36 9.38
N ALA A 376 5.08 -10.07 9.25
CA ALA A 376 4.06 -10.54 10.17
C ALA A 376 3.30 -11.73 9.56
N GLN A 377 3.32 -12.87 10.26
CA GLN A 377 2.64 -14.08 9.85
C GLN A 377 1.24 -14.14 10.47
N ASP A 378 0.21 -14.18 9.64
CA ASP A 378 -1.20 -14.44 10.00
C ASP A 378 -1.65 -15.70 9.23
N ALA A 379 -1.24 -16.87 9.74
CA ALA A 379 -1.53 -18.16 9.12
C ALA A 379 -3.03 -18.51 9.17
N GLY A 380 -3.72 -18.00 10.20
CA GLY A 380 -5.17 -18.16 10.37
C GLY A 380 -6.00 -17.29 9.43
N ASN A 381 -5.41 -16.25 8.86
CA ASN A 381 -6.11 -15.16 8.15
C ASN A 381 -7.27 -14.60 8.98
N ASP A 382 -7.07 -14.52 10.29
CA ASP A 382 -8.09 -14.10 11.24
C ASP A 382 -7.88 -12.68 11.75
N GLY A 383 -6.79 -12.02 11.29
CA GLY A 383 -6.43 -10.65 11.63
C GLY A 383 -5.65 -10.54 12.94
N VAL A 384 -4.98 -11.62 13.36
CA VAL A 384 -4.03 -11.61 14.48
C VAL A 384 -2.76 -12.30 14.02
N ALA A 385 -1.62 -11.63 14.14
CA ALA A 385 -0.33 -12.22 13.78
C ALA A 385 0.14 -13.21 14.84
N GLU A 386 0.44 -14.45 14.45
CA GLU A 386 1.07 -15.43 15.32
C GLU A 386 2.54 -15.11 15.59
N SER A 387 3.19 -14.41 14.65
CA SER A 387 4.60 -14.03 14.80
C SER A 387 4.98 -12.82 13.97
N VAL A 388 6.03 -12.14 14.40
CA VAL A 388 6.74 -11.11 13.64
C VAL A 388 8.23 -11.46 13.58
N GLY A 389 8.80 -11.51 12.36
CA GLY A 389 10.22 -11.80 12.16
C GLY A 389 10.89 -10.65 11.40
N ARG A 390 12.08 -10.22 11.86
CA ARG A 390 12.82 -9.14 11.18
C ARG A 390 13.27 -9.58 9.79
N TRP A 391 12.66 -8.98 8.76
CA TRP A 391 12.86 -9.32 7.35
C TRP A 391 14.04 -8.55 6.73
N ALA A 392 14.20 -7.30 7.11
CA ALA A 392 15.34 -6.46 6.73
C ALA A 392 15.62 -5.42 7.81
N SER A 393 16.82 -4.83 7.79
CA SER A 393 17.21 -3.76 8.70
C SER A 393 18.02 -2.72 7.95
N MET A 394 17.66 -1.44 8.06
CA MET A 394 18.34 -0.33 7.40
C MET A 394 19.42 0.28 8.29
N SER A 395 20.56 0.66 7.70
CA SER A 395 21.69 1.24 8.44
C SER A 395 21.96 2.71 8.15
N THR A 396 21.20 3.36 7.27
CA THR A 396 21.48 4.76 6.85
C THR A 396 21.20 5.74 7.99
N ILE A 397 22.21 6.53 8.37
CA ILE A 397 22.10 7.51 9.47
C ILE A 397 21.20 8.67 9.02
N GLY A 398 20.33 9.11 9.94
CA GLY A 398 19.39 10.21 9.73
C GLY A 398 18.21 9.88 8.85
N ALA A 399 18.18 8.67 8.28
CA ALA A 399 17.12 8.24 7.37
C ALA A 399 16.13 7.29 8.02
N GLU A 400 14.95 7.22 7.45
CA GLU A 400 13.95 6.19 7.68
C GLU A 400 13.63 5.47 6.37
N PRO A 401 13.26 4.19 6.41
CA PRO A 401 12.68 3.47 5.29
C PRO A 401 11.19 3.80 5.22
N THR A 402 10.66 4.13 4.05
CA THR A 402 9.25 4.44 3.88
C THR A 402 8.70 3.91 2.56
N GLY A 403 7.38 3.77 2.46
CA GLY A 403 6.68 3.46 1.23
C GLY A 403 7.02 2.09 0.65
N LEU A 404 7.21 1.06 1.45
CA LEU A 404 7.44 -0.29 0.94
C LEU A 404 6.28 -0.71 0.02
N TYR A 405 6.60 -1.04 -1.23
CA TYR A 405 5.63 -1.42 -2.26
C TYR A 405 6.07 -2.70 -2.97
N PHE A 406 5.26 -3.76 -2.89
CA PHE A 406 5.47 -4.99 -3.64
C PHE A 406 4.88 -4.85 -5.05
N ASP A 407 5.70 -5.13 -6.07
CA ASP A 407 5.30 -5.01 -7.46
C ASP A 407 4.19 -6.03 -7.79
N LYS A 408 3.01 -5.53 -8.14
CA LYS A 408 1.83 -6.36 -8.49
C LYS A 408 2.00 -7.14 -9.80
N PHE A 409 3.00 -6.79 -10.61
CA PHE A 409 3.29 -7.42 -11.91
C PHE A 409 4.51 -8.36 -11.86
N ASN A 410 5.35 -8.20 -10.82
CA ASN A 410 6.47 -9.08 -10.55
C ASN A 410 6.52 -9.41 -9.04
N PRO A 411 5.95 -10.52 -8.59
CA PRO A 411 5.80 -10.85 -7.17
C PRO A 411 7.13 -11.04 -6.42
N ASN A 412 8.26 -11.00 -7.12
CA ASN A 412 9.60 -11.12 -6.55
C ASN A 412 10.38 -9.79 -6.58
N VAL A 413 9.69 -8.68 -6.74
CA VAL A 413 10.27 -7.34 -6.69
C VAL A 413 9.49 -6.47 -5.72
N ALA A 414 10.20 -5.71 -4.91
CA ALA A 414 9.66 -4.67 -4.04
C ALA A 414 10.49 -3.40 -4.18
N TYR A 415 9.90 -2.27 -3.86
CA TYR A 415 10.53 -0.95 -3.85
C TYR A 415 10.33 -0.32 -2.48
N ILE A 416 11.33 0.44 -2.03
CA ILE A 416 11.29 1.16 -0.77
C ILE A 416 12.09 2.44 -0.89
N ASN A 417 11.62 3.53 -0.32
CA ASN A 417 12.37 4.77 -0.23
C ASN A 417 13.23 4.79 1.03
N VAL A 418 14.35 5.48 0.93
CA VAL A 418 15.21 5.89 2.05
C VAL A 418 15.10 7.40 2.10
N GLN A 419 14.35 7.89 3.08
CA GLN A 419 13.93 9.28 3.22
C GLN A 419 14.90 10.06 4.10
N HIS A 420 15.14 11.31 3.78
CA HIS A 420 15.89 12.34 4.51
C HIS A 420 17.22 11.92 5.18
N PRO A 421 18.09 11.10 4.53
CA PRO A 421 19.38 10.75 5.11
C PRO A 421 20.21 12.01 5.42
N ASP A 422 21.12 11.93 6.40
CA ASP A 422 22.04 13.03 6.74
C ASP A 422 22.83 13.54 5.53
N SER A 423 23.06 12.68 4.52
CA SER A 423 23.68 13.04 3.25
C SER A 423 22.79 13.86 2.33
N LEU A 424 21.48 14.00 2.62
CA LEU A 424 20.45 14.59 1.77
C LEU A 424 20.24 13.84 0.44
N ALA A 425 20.66 12.60 0.33
CA ALA A 425 20.59 11.77 -0.87
C ALA A 425 19.43 10.75 -0.77
N ASP A 426 18.20 11.26 -0.63
CA ASP A 426 17.02 10.40 -0.70
C ASP A 426 17.13 9.45 -1.88
N SER A 427 16.69 8.21 -1.72
CA SER A 427 16.83 7.19 -2.75
C SER A 427 15.71 6.18 -2.75
N THR A 428 15.45 5.58 -3.91
CA THR A 428 14.56 4.42 -4.04
C THR A 428 15.42 3.18 -4.25
N ILE A 429 15.22 2.18 -3.41
CA ILE A 429 15.87 0.89 -3.46
C ILE A 429 14.90 -0.15 -3.99
N MET A 430 15.30 -0.89 -5.00
CA MET A 430 14.62 -2.10 -5.47
C MET A 430 15.19 -3.29 -4.72
N ILE A 431 14.34 -4.08 -4.09
CA ILE A 431 14.69 -5.37 -3.48
C ILE A 431 14.11 -6.48 -4.36
N SER A 432 14.92 -7.49 -4.67
CA SER A 432 14.49 -8.62 -5.50
C SER A 432 14.76 -9.93 -4.78
N ALA A 433 13.80 -10.85 -4.83
CA ALA A 433 13.94 -12.23 -4.36
C ALA A 433 14.20 -13.16 -5.56
N VAL A 434 15.33 -13.84 -5.55
CA VAL A 434 15.70 -14.78 -6.62
C VAL A 434 15.24 -16.18 -6.19
N PRO A 435 14.53 -16.94 -7.03
CA PRO A 435 14.22 -18.34 -6.73
C PRO A 435 15.51 -19.15 -6.50
N GLU A 436 15.48 -20.06 -5.54
CA GLU A 436 16.65 -20.91 -5.26
C GLU A 436 17.08 -21.71 -6.50
N PRO A 437 18.40 -21.94 -6.70
CA PRO A 437 18.90 -22.74 -7.81
C PRO A 437 18.27 -24.14 -7.91
N GLU A 438 17.85 -24.69 -6.78
CA GLU A 438 17.14 -25.97 -6.71
C GLU A 438 15.77 -25.92 -7.39
N THR A 439 15.07 -24.80 -7.31
CA THR A 439 13.78 -24.58 -8.00
C THR A 439 13.98 -24.65 -9.52
N TYR A 440 15.03 -24.04 -10.05
CA TYR A 440 15.38 -24.14 -11.49
C TYR A 440 15.78 -25.56 -11.86
N ALA A 441 16.56 -26.25 -11.01
CA ALA A 441 16.97 -27.62 -11.25
C ALA A 441 15.76 -28.57 -11.27
N MET A 442 14.80 -28.41 -10.35
CA MET A 442 13.57 -29.19 -10.30
C MET A 442 12.66 -28.92 -11.51
N MET A 443 12.54 -27.64 -11.93
CA MET A 443 11.80 -27.26 -13.13
C MET A 443 12.40 -27.87 -14.38
N LEU A 444 13.73 -27.80 -14.54
CA LEU A 444 14.45 -28.41 -15.67
C LEU A 444 14.34 -29.93 -15.65
N ALA A 445 14.44 -30.58 -14.49
CA ALA A 445 14.23 -32.01 -14.32
C ALA A 445 12.80 -32.42 -14.69
N GLY A 446 11.78 -31.63 -14.26
CA GLY A 446 10.37 -31.83 -14.62
C GLY A 446 10.12 -31.70 -16.12
N LEU A 447 10.69 -30.66 -16.76
CA LEU A 447 10.61 -30.46 -18.21
C LEU A 447 11.32 -31.59 -18.98
N GLY A 448 12.49 -32.03 -18.48
CA GLY A 448 13.23 -33.16 -19.02
C GLY A 448 12.41 -34.47 -18.97
N LEU A 449 11.76 -34.72 -17.84
CA LEU A 449 10.88 -35.88 -17.65
C LEU A 449 9.67 -35.86 -18.59
N MET A 450 9.01 -34.71 -18.72
CA MET A 450 7.89 -34.52 -19.65
C MET A 450 8.33 -34.74 -21.12
N GLY A 451 9.51 -34.22 -21.50
CA GLY A 451 10.10 -34.44 -22.80
C GLY A 451 10.39 -35.92 -23.10
N ALA A 452 10.89 -36.66 -22.12
CA ALA A 452 11.15 -38.08 -22.17
C ALA A 452 9.84 -38.90 -22.33
N ILE A 453 8.79 -38.55 -21.61
CA ILE A 453 7.46 -39.17 -21.70
C ILE A 453 6.81 -38.88 -23.08
N ALA A 454 6.93 -37.64 -23.58
CA ALA A 454 6.42 -37.26 -24.87
C ALA A 454 7.12 -38.02 -26.04
N ARG A 455 8.42 -38.24 -25.93
CA ARG A 455 9.17 -39.07 -26.91
C ARG A 455 8.74 -40.54 -26.90
N ARG A 456 8.36 -41.12 -25.76
CA ARG A 456 7.88 -42.52 -25.66
C ARG A 456 6.48 -42.71 -26.24
N ARG A 457 5.69 -41.65 -26.44
CA ARG A 457 4.34 -41.67 -26.99
C ARG A 457 4.27 -41.51 -28.53
N LYS A 458 5.38 -41.64 -29.28
CA LYS A 458 5.29 -41.71 -30.75
C LYS A 458 4.53 -42.96 -31.12
N PRO A 459 3.36 -42.85 -31.81
CA PRO A 459 2.65 -44.04 -32.29
C PRO A 459 3.50 -44.77 -33.33
N PHE A 460 3.57 -46.08 -33.18
CA PHE A 460 4.04 -46.92 -34.27
C PHE A 460 3.09 -46.66 -35.48
N ALA A 461 3.60 -45.96 -36.50
CA ALA A 461 2.90 -45.91 -37.79
C ALA A 461 2.92 -47.32 -38.38
N LYS A 462 1.73 -47.86 -38.64
CA LYS A 462 1.53 -49.05 -39.45
C LYS A 462 1.64 -48.68 -40.91
#